data_4d5986a7128b2225fae258b3fcdfdfde
#
_entry.id   4d5986a7128b2225fae258b3fcdfdfde
#
_cell.length_a   1.000
_cell.length_b   1.000
_cell.length_c   1.000
_cell.angle_alpha   90.00
_cell.angle_beta   90.00
_cell.angle_gamma   90.00
#
_symmetry.space_group_name_H-M   'P 1'
#
loop_
_entity.id
_entity.type
_entity.pdbx_description
1 polymer ?
#
loop_
_entity_poly.entity_id
_entity_poly.type
_entity_poly.pdbx_seq_one_letter_code
_entity_poly.pdbx_strand_id
1 'polypeptide(L)'
;MKPQFLISSIGPGNGKTIFAMGLIHALRKRGMKVQPYKCGPEITDTQLLTLSADNEAVNLDEWITTYTHIQHTYNKYGEKADACIIEGNGALFDGYKRMQGSSAEIAKLLNVPVVLLVNARMAGYSIASIIYGFKHFHPQVKIVGVVFNQITSSAHYSYLKEACFDAGVDCLGYLPYNAEFKLPSKHSSITLTTKRTMDTQINLIADDIEKNVNINRLLMNCNRNFPCQYTLPYSSDIETETAIPT
;
A
#
# COMPACT_ATOMS: atom_id res chain seq x y z
N MET A 1 -3.82 10.05 -17.53
CA MET A 1 -4.33 9.43 -16.29
C MET A 1 -3.81 8.02 -16.20
N LYS A 2 -3.48 7.52 -15.01
CA LYS A 2 -3.06 6.15 -14.73
C LYS A 2 -3.39 5.75 -13.30
N PRO A 3 -3.47 4.44 -12.99
CA PRO A 3 -3.67 3.96 -11.62
C PRO A 3 -2.51 4.39 -10.72
N GLN A 4 -2.86 5.01 -9.58
CA GLN A 4 -1.93 5.49 -8.56
C GLN A 4 -2.58 5.30 -7.21
N PHE A 5 -1.96 4.58 -6.30
CA PHE A 5 -2.53 4.33 -4.98
C PHE A 5 -1.50 3.87 -3.95
N LEU A 6 -1.89 4.03 -2.71
CA LEU A 6 -1.14 3.55 -1.57
C LEU A 6 -1.85 2.35 -0.95
N ILE A 7 -1.12 1.27 -0.73
CA ILE A 7 -1.56 0.09 0.01
C ILE A 7 -1.19 0.29 1.48
N SER A 8 -2.17 0.38 2.36
CA SER A 8 -1.95 0.44 3.79
C SER A 8 -2.84 -0.53 4.55
N SER A 9 -2.81 -0.51 5.86
CA SER A 9 -3.57 -1.46 6.69
C SER A 9 -4.02 -0.84 8.01
N ILE A 10 -4.90 -1.55 8.70
CA ILE A 10 -5.41 -1.14 10.02
C ILE A 10 -4.38 -1.36 11.14
N GLY A 11 -3.27 -2.05 10.88
CA GLY A 11 -2.23 -2.34 11.87
C GLY A 11 -1.00 -2.97 11.23
N PRO A 12 0.11 -3.09 11.96
CA PRO A 12 1.29 -3.81 11.48
C PRO A 12 0.98 -5.30 11.28
N GLY A 13 1.76 -5.99 10.43
CA GLY A 13 1.63 -7.45 10.22
C GLY A 13 0.36 -7.89 9.47
N ASN A 14 -0.40 -7.00 8.86
CA ASN A 14 -1.61 -7.33 8.09
C ASN A 14 -1.33 -7.91 6.68
N GLY A 15 -0.05 -8.06 6.28
CA GLY A 15 0.35 -8.65 5.00
C GLY A 15 0.48 -7.67 3.84
N LYS A 16 0.71 -6.38 4.10
CA LYS A 16 0.90 -5.35 3.06
C LYS A 16 1.92 -5.75 2.01
N THR A 17 3.11 -6.16 2.45
CA THR A 17 4.22 -6.53 1.55
C THR A 17 3.84 -7.71 0.67
N ILE A 18 3.21 -8.76 1.23
CA ILE A 18 2.73 -9.92 0.46
C ILE A 18 1.72 -9.48 -0.60
N PHE A 19 0.74 -8.68 -0.22
CA PHE A 19 -0.28 -8.19 -1.15
C PHE A 19 0.33 -7.28 -2.23
N ALA A 20 1.20 -6.35 -1.84
CA ALA A 20 1.87 -5.44 -2.78
C ALA A 20 2.71 -6.19 -3.80
N MET A 21 3.54 -7.14 -3.36
CA MET A 21 4.36 -8.00 -4.22
C MET A 21 3.51 -8.75 -5.24
N GLY A 22 2.49 -9.46 -4.77
CA GLY A 22 1.63 -10.24 -5.64
C GLY A 22 0.83 -9.39 -6.62
N LEU A 23 0.29 -8.25 -6.19
CA LEU A 23 -0.44 -7.34 -7.06
C LEU A 23 0.46 -6.72 -8.14
N ILE A 24 1.64 -6.25 -7.75
CA ILE A 24 2.64 -5.73 -8.69
C ILE A 24 2.99 -6.78 -9.74
N HIS A 25 3.24 -8.01 -9.30
CA HIS A 25 3.59 -9.10 -10.21
C HIS A 25 2.42 -9.50 -11.12
N ALA A 26 1.20 -9.54 -10.61
CA ALA A 26 -0.01 -9.79 -11.40
C ALA A 26 -0.19 -8.72 -12.50
N LEU A 27 0.00 -7.45 -12.18
CA LEU A 27 -0.06 -6.35 -13.14
C LEU A 27 1.05 -6.47 -14.19
N ARG A 28 2.26 -6.85 -13.77
CA ARG A 28 3.37 -7.12 -14.70
C ARG A 28 3.05 -8.30 -15.65
N LYS A 29 2.44 -9.38 -15.16
CA LYS A 29 1.95 -10.49 -16.00
C LYS A 29 0.90 -10.05 -17.01
N ARG A 30 0.14 -8.98 -16.71
CA ARG A 30 -0.79 -8.33 -17.65
C ARG A 30 -0.09 -7.38 -18.64
N GLY A 31 1.23 -7.29 -18.64
CA GLY A 31 2.02 -6.44 -19.54
C GLY A 31 2.16 -4.99 -19.06
N MET A 32 1.73 -4.66 -17.86
CA MET A 32 1.85 -3.30 -17.31
C MET A 32 3.24 -3.07 -16.71
N LYS A 33 3.83 -1.91 -17.00
CA LYS A 33 5.01 -1.42 -16.31
C LYS A 33 4.61 -0.76 -15.00
N VAL A 34 4.97 -1.35 -13.88
CA VAL A 34 4.65 -0.82 -12.55
C VAL A 34 5.86 -0.12 -11.95
N GLN A 35 5.66 1.07 -11.40
CA GLN A 35 6.63 1.73 -10.53
C GLN A 35 6.24 1.51 -9.08
N PRO A 36 7.01 0.68 -8.36
CA PRO A 36 6.80 0.48 -6.93
C PRO A 36 7.49 1.56 -6.11
N TYR A 37 6.83 1.92 -5.00
CA TYR A 37 7.39 2.80 -3.97
C TYR A 37 7.15 2.18 -2.58
N LYS A 38 8.01 2.53 -1.63
CA LYS A 38 7.90 2.13 -0.23
C LYS A 38 7.92 3.36 0.68
N CYS A 39 6.93 3.50 1.57
CA CYS A 39 7.00 4.47 2.65
C CYS A 39 8.02 4.04 3.69
N GLY A 40 8.87 4.99 4.12
CA GLY A 40 9.90 4.75 5.13
C GLY A 40 11.17 4.08 4.59
N PRO A 41 12.16 3.83 5.48
CA PRO A 41 13.52 3.45 5.07
C PRO A 41 13.75 1.92 4.96
N GLU A 42 12.70 1.11 4.91
CA GLU A 42 12.82 -0.35 4.95
C GLU A 42 13.43 -0.92 3.64
N ILE A 43 14.66 -1.42 3.74
CA ILE A 43 15.43 -1.93 2.59
C ILE A 43 14.90 -3.26 2.08
N THR A 44 14.56 -4.20 2.98
CA THR A 44 14.10 -5.55 2.60
C THR A 44 12.81 -5.50 1.79
N ASP A 45 11.82 -4.71 2.23
CA ASP A 45 10.57 -4.54 1.50
C ASP A 45 10.81 -3.92 0.12
N THR A 46 11.69 -2.91 0.04
CA THR A 46 12.07 -2.28 -1.24
C THR A 46 12.69 -3.28 -2.22
N GLN A 47 13.56 -4.18 -1.74
CA GLN A 47 14.14 -5.25 -2.56
C GLN A 47 13.08 -6.25 -3.06
N LEU A 48 12.12 -6.61 -2.21
CA LEU A 48 11.01 -7.51 -2.57
C LEU A 48 10.09 -6.88 -3.62
N LEU A 49 9.77 -5.61 -3.48
CA LEU A 49 8.98 -4.86 -4.46
C LEU A 49 9.72 -4.74 -5.80
N THR A 50 11.03 -4.48 -5.77
CA THR A 50 11.90 -4.45 -6.95
C THR A 50 11.85 -5.79 -7.70
N LEU A 51 11.98 -6.90 -6.98
CA LEU A 51 11.90 -8.24 -7.55
C LEU A 51 10.54 -8.51 -8.21
N SER A 52 9.45 -8.09 -7.56
CA SER A 52 8.09 -8.29 -8.06
C SER A 52 7.78 -7.48 -9.32
N ALA A 53 8.31 -6.24 -9.39
CA ALA A 53 8.08 -5.29 -10.47
C ALA A 53 9.03 -5.50 -11.66
N ASP A 54 10.19 -6.13 -11.46
CA ASP A 54 11.32 -6.08 -12.39
C ASP A 54 11.69 -4.61 -12.73
N ASN A 55 11.53 -3.75 -11.74
CA ASN A 55 11.78 -2.32 -11.82
C ASN A 55 12.14 -1.83 -10.41
N GLU A 56 13.12 -0.96 -10.29
CA GLU A 56 13.65 -0.51 -9.02
C GLU A 56 12.57 0.19 -8.17
N ALA A 57 12.36 -0.30 -6.96
CA ALA A 57 11.47 0.33 -5.99
C ALA A 57 12.17 1.51 -5.31
N VAL A 58 11.44 2.57 -5.07
CA VAL A 58 11.96 3.83 -4.52
C VAL A 58 11.35 4.12 -3.16
N ASN A 59 12.19 4.47 -2.18
CA ASN A 59 11.70 4.89 -0.87
C ASN A 59 11.16 6.33 -0.89
N LEU A 60 10.03 6.52 -0.22
CA LEU A 60 9.42 7.82 0.04
C LEU A 60 9.41 8.01 1.56
N ASP A 61 10.31 8.86 2.06
CA ASP A 61 10.53 9.00 3.50
C ASP A 61 10.65 10.48 3.88
N GLU A 62 9.66 10.97 4.61
CA GLU A 62 9.60 12.36 5.06
C GLU A 62 10.52 12.65 6.25
N TRP A 63 11.05 11.62 6.91
CA TRP A 63 12.05 11.78 7.96
C TRP A 63 13.44 12.14 7.39
N ILE A 64 13.76 11.58 6.21
CA ILE A 64 15.07 11.73 5.57
C ILE A 64 15.06 12.88 4.54
N THR A 65 13.90 13.13 3.91
CA THR A 65 13.80 14.07 2.79
C THR A 65 12.64 15.06 2.96
N THR A 66 12.66 16.14 2.17
CA THR A 66 11.58 17.14 2.15
C THR A 66 10.38 16.67 1.34
N TYR A 67 9.20 17.24 1.62
CA TYR A 67 7.97 16.99 0.83
C TYR A 67 8.16 17.27 -0.66
N THR A 68 8.84 18.36 -1.01
CA THR A 68 9.15 18.69 -2.40
C THR A 68 10.01 17.61 -3.06
N HIS A 69 10.99 17.05 -2.34
CA HIS A 69 11.82 15.97 -2.85
C HIS A 69 11.01 14.68 -3.05
N ILE A 70 10.12 14.34 -2.12
CA ILE A 70 9.23 13.17 -2.25
C ILE A 70 8.36 13.31 -3.51
N GLN A 71 7.72 14.46 -3.72
CA GLN A 71 6.87 14.72 -4.89
C GLN A 71 7.68 14.64 -6.20
N HIS A 72 8.86 15.27 -6.23
CA HIS A 72 9.74 15.22 -7.38
C HIS A 72 10.17 13.79 -7.70
N THR A 73 10.60 13.04 -6.69
CA THR A 73 11.02 11.64 -6.81
C THR A 73 9.86 10.77 -7.31
N TYR A 74 8.68 10.91 -6.73
CA TYR A 74 7.49 10.19 -7.16
C TYR A 74 7.17 10.44 -8.64
N ASN A 75 7.14 11.69 -9.06
CA ASN A 75 6.85 12.06 -10.43
C ASN A 75 7.95 11.58 -11.41
N LYS A 76 9.22 11.78 -11.05
CA LYS A 76 10.36 11.38 -11.88
C LYS A 76 10.35 9.88 -12.20
N TYR A 77 10.23 9.04 -11.18
CA TYR A 77 10.27 7.57 -11.37
C TYR A 77 8.96 7.03 -11.95
N GLY A 78 7.82 7.64 -11.59
CA GLY A 78 6.51 7.23 -12.10
C GLY A 78 6.26 7.60 -13.56
N GLU A 79 7.01 8.52 -14.16
CA GLU A 79 6.70 9.09 -15.48
C GLU A 79 6.45 8.03 -16.56
N LYS A 80 7.33 7.04 -16.66
CA LYS A 80 7.31 6.01 -17.70
C LYS A 80 6.55 4.74 -17.32
N ALA A 81 5.88 4.73 -16.17
CA ALA A 81 5.12 3.60 -15.69
C ALA A 81 3.64 3.70 -16.07
N ASP A 82 2.99 2.55 -16.26
CA ASP A 82 1.55 2.43 -16.49
C ASP A 82 0.76 2.52 -15.17
N ALA A 83 1.38 2.14 -14.05
CA ALA A 83 0.81 2.25 -12.71
C ALA A 83 1.87 2.60 -11.67
N CYS A 84 1.48 3.36 -10.64
CA CYS A 84 2.32 3.71 -9.48
C CYS A 84 1.71 3.11 -8.21
N ILE A 85 2.44 2.24 -7.52
CA ILE A 85 1.98 1.55 -6.33
C ILE A 85 2.91 1.86 -5.17
N ILE A 86 2.34 2.38 -4.08
CA ILE A 86 3.08 2.71 -2.87
C ILE A 86 2.72 1.70 -1.79
N GLU A 87 3.70 1.02 -1.23
CA GLU A 87 3.50 0.25 -0.01
C GLU A 87 3.73 1.13 1.21
N GLY A 88 2.70 1.25 2.06
CA GLY A 88 2.77 2.00 3.31
C GLY A 88 3.62 1.31 4.37
N ASN A 89 4.02 2.08 5.39
CA ASN A 89 4.69 1.60 6.58
C ASN A 89 3.72 1.58 7.78
N GLY A 90 3.87 0.64 8.70
CA GLY A 90 3.02 0.53 9.91
C GLY A 90 1.53 0.41 9.60
N ALA A 91 0.67 0.98 10.43
CA ALA A 91 -0.73 1.22 10.10
C ALA A 91 -0.90 2.55 9.35
N LEU A 92 -2.08 2.76 8.75
CA LEU A 92 -2.33 3.91 7.86
C LEU A 92 -2.03 5.27 8.53
N PHE A 93 -2.45 5.43 9.78
CA PHE A 93 -2.37 6.70 10.50
C PHE A 93 -1.26 6.73 11.56
N ASP A 94 -0.46 5.67 11.67
CA ASP A 94 0.61 5.59 12.67
C ASP A 94 1.88 6.27 12.16
N GLY A 95 2.26 7.34 12.80
CA GLY A 95 3.50 8.08 12.57
C GLY A 95 4.32 8.23 13.85
N TYR A 96 5.43 8.94 13.79
CA TYR A 96 6.31 9.18 14.95
C TYR A 96 5.71 10.18 15.95
N LYS A 97 4.85 11.10 15.47
CA LYS A 97 4.07 12.01 16.29
C LYS A 97 2.64 12.08 15.75
N ARG A 98 1.73 11.24 16.30
CA ARG A 98 0.38 11.04 15.73
C ARG A 98 0.49 10.63 14.26
N MET A 99 -0.08 11.41 13.34
CA MET A 99 -0.04 11.13 11.91
C MET A 99 1.25 11.56 11.20
N GLN A 100 2.10 12.38 11.79
CA GLN A 100 3.34 12.83 11.16
C GLN A 100 4.26 11.63 10.90
N GLY A 101 4.75 11.46 9.67
CA GLY A 101 5.54 10.32 9.25
C GLY A 101 4.73 9.08 8.87
N SER A 102 3.40 9.18 8.86
CA SER A 102 2.54 8.06 8.54
C SER A 102 2.36 7.88 7.02
N SER A 103 1.89 6.69 6.66
CA SER A 103 1.46 6.41 5.28
C SER A 103 0.34 7.36 4.80
N ALA A 104 -0.50 7.84 5.72
CA ALA A 104 -1.56 8.80 5.41
C ALA A 104 -1.01 10.16 4.99
N GLU A 105 0.11 10.62 5.58
CA GLU A 105 0.78 11.86 5.16
C GLU A 105 1.28 11.75 3.72
N ILE A 106 1.92 10.65 3.35
CA ILE A 106 2.35 10.41 1.98
C ILE A 106 1.16 10.36 1.02
N ALA A 107 0.05 9.69 1.40
CA ALA A 107 -1.16 9.64 0.58
C ALA A 107 -1.76 11.03 0.35
N LYS A 108 -1.78 11.89 1.37
CA LYS A 108 -2.21 13.30 1.28
C LYS A 108 -1.29 14.11 0.37
N LEU A 109 0.02 14.04 0.64
CA LEU A 109 1.05 14.78 -0.08
C LEU A 109 1.00 14.51 -1.60
N LEU A 110 0.79 13.26 -1.98
CA LEU A 110 0.72 12.83 -3.37
C LEU A 110 -0.70 12.84 -3.94
N ASN A 111 -1.72 13.15 -3.13
CA ASN A 111 -3.13 13.08 -3.47
C ASN A 111 -3.53 11.73 -4.10
N VAL A 112 -3.00 10.63 -3.57
CA VAL A 112 -3.30 9.28 -4.02
C VAL A 112 -4.32 8.60 -3.10
N PRO A 113 -5.25 7.81 -3.63
CA PRO A 113 -6.18 7.06 -2.82
C PRO A 113 -5.48 5.89 -2.11
N VAL A 114 -6.14 5.38 -1.08
CA VAL A 114 -5.68 4.27 -0.26
C VAL A 114 -6.52 3.03 -0.52
N VAL A 115 -5.87 1.91 -0.76
CA VAL A 115 -6.43 0.56 -0.67
C VAL A 115 -6.08 0.02 0.71
N LEU A 116 -7.10 -0.25 1.53
CA LEU A 116 -6.93 -0.69 2.90
C LEU A 116 -6.88 -2.21 2.99
N LEU A 117 -5.79 -2.75 3.48
CA LEU A 117 -5.65 -4.18 3.75
C LEU A 117 -6.05 -4.49 5.19
N VAL A 118 -6.93 -5.46 5.36
CA VAL A 118 -7.48 -5.89 6.64
C VAL A 118 -7.20 -7.36 6.88
N ASN A 119 -6.45 -7.68 7.94
CA ASN A 119 -6.31 -9.07 8.37
C ASN A 119 -7.65 -9.54 8.97
N ALA A 120 -8.29 -10.48 8.29
CA ALA A 120 -9.63 -10.94 8.63
C ALA A 120 -9.65 -12.27 9.40
N ARG A 121 -8.50 -12.83 9.78
CA ARG A 121 -8.43 -14.17 10.39
C ARG A 121 -9.36 -14.34 11.59
N MET A 122 -9.53 -13.30 12.39
CA MET A 122 -10.39 -13.29 13.59
C MET A 122 -11.48 -12.23 13.50
N ALA A 123 -11.74 -11.68 12.30
CA ALA A 123 -12.70 -10.61 12.12
C ALA A 123 -14.12 -11.16 11.93
N GLY A 124 -15.06 -10.58 12.64
CA GLY A 124 -16.48 -10.71 12.41
C GLY A 124 -17.09 -9.42 11.87
N TYR A 125 -18.41 -9.28 11.96
CA TYR A 125 -19.13 -8.11 11.43
C TYR A 125 -18.66 -6.76 12.05
N SER A 126 -18.14 -6.76 13.28
CA SER A 126 -17.59 -5.55 13.93
C SER A 126 -16.47 -4.88 13.14
N ILE A 127 -15.88 -5.57 12.13
CA ILE A 127 -14.92 -4.97 11.23
C ILE A 127 -15.52 -3.79 10.44
N ALA A 128 -16.83 -3.74 10.24
CA ALA A 128 -17.55 -2.62 9.63
C ALA A 128 -17.26 -1.31 10.36
N SER A 129 -17.30 -1.32 11.70
CA SER A 129 -17.03 -0.15 12.53
C SER A 129 -15.57 0.33 12.38
N ILE A 130 -14.64 -0.60 12.27
CA ILE A 130 -13.22 -0.28 12.07
C ILE A 130 -13.02 0.34 10.69
N ILE A 131 -13.54 -0.28 9.63
CA ILE A 131 -13.46 0.23 8.25
C ILE A 131 -14.10 1.61 8.15
N TYR A 132 -15.29 1.78 8.75
CA TYR A 132 -15.99 3.06 8.80
C TYR A 132 -15.15 4.13 9.50
N GLY A 133 -14.55 3.79 10.66
CA GLY A 133 -13.65 4.70 11.37
C GLY A 133 -12.47 5.13 10.53
N PHE A 134 -11.78 4.18 9.89
CA PHE A 134 -10.64 4.51 8.99
C PHE A 134 -11.06 5.41 7.82
N LYS A 135 -12.22 5.14 7.21
CA LYS A 135 -12.74 5.92 6.09
C LYS A 135 -13.03 7.37 6.45
N HIS A 136 -13.55 7.60 7.65
CA HIS A 136 -14.04 8.92 8.07
C HIS A 136 -13.08 9.66 9.00
N PHE A 137 -11.98 9.03 9.44
CA PHE A 137 -11.06 9.62 10.40
C PHE A 137 -10.38 10.89 9.88
N HIS A 138 -10.05 10.94 8.59
CA HIS A 138 -9.38 12.12 8.01
C HIS A 138 -9.95 12.45 6.62
N PRO A 139 -10.48 13.68 6.41
CA PRO A 139 -11.22 14.02 5.18
C PRO A 139 -10.35 14.03 3.90
N GLN A 140 -9.04 14.25 4.02
CA GLN A 140 -8.12 14.26 2.88
C GLN A 140 -7.57 12.87 2.53
N VAL A 141 -7.79 11.86 3.37
CA VAL A 141 -7.35 10.48 3.10
C VAL A 141 -8.51 9.69 2.52
N LYS A 142 -8.42 9.34 1.24
CA LYS A 142 -9.52 8.68 0.51
C LYS A 142 -9.30 7.18 0.46
N ILE A 143 -10.02 6.43 1.29
CA ILE A 143 -10.04 4.96 1.20
C ILE A 143 -11.04 4.58 0.11
N VAL A 144 -10.56 3.97 -0.97
CA VAL A 144 -11.35 3.63 -2.17
C VAL A 144 -11.71 2.15 -2.26
N GLY A 145 -11.17 1.33 -1.37
CA GLY A 145 -11.51 -0.07 -1.31
C GLY A 145 -10.78 -0.81 -0.21
N VAL A 146 -11.31 -1.97 0.14
CA VAL A 146 -10.77 -2.89 1.13
C VAL A 146 -10.44 -4.22 0.47
N VAL A 147 -9.29 -4.78 0.84
CA VAL A 147 -8.91 -6.17 0.55
C VAL A 147 -8.73 -6.90 1.87
N PHE A 148 -9.39 -8.04 2.02
CA PHE A 148 -9.24 -8.87 3.20
C PHE A 148 -8.09 -9.86 3.02
N ASN A 149 -7.24 -9.99 4.03
CA ASN A 149 -6.17 -10.96 4.05
C ASN A 149 -6.47 -12.08 5.04
N GLN A 150 -5.93 -13.27 4.78
CA GLN A 150 -6.04 -14.48 5.61
C GLN A 150 -7.49 -15.02 5.72
N ILE A 151 -8.24 -14.97 4.64
CA ILE A 151 -9.57 -15.58 4.55
C ILE A 151 -9.45 -17.10 4.53
N THR A 152 -10.25 -17.77 5.36
CA THR A 152 -10.25 -19.23 5.50
C THR A 152 -11.44 -19.92 4.81
N SER A 153 -12.51 -19.20 4.50
CA SER A 153 -13.68 -19.75 3.82
C SER A 153 -14.45 -18.71 3.01
N SER A 154 -15.16 -19.16 1.98
CA SER A 154 -16.03 -18.31 1.16
C SER A 154 -17.21 -17.72 1.96
N ALA A 155 -17.76 -18.47 2.89
CA ALA A 155 -18.82 -18.00 3.77
C ALA A 155 -18.36 -16.83 4.63
N HIS A 156 -17.15 -16.93 5.21
CA HIS A 156 -16.55 -15.83 5.98
C HIS A 156 -16.34 -14.58 5.09
N TYR A 157 -15.84 -14.76 3.87
CA TYR A 157 -15.66 -13.64 2.94
C TYR A 157 -17.00 -12.96 2.58
N SER A 158 -18.05 -13.73 2.32
CA SER A 158 -19.39 -13.17 2.02
C SER A 158 -19.89 -12.27 3.15
N TYR A 159 -19.71 -12.71 4.39
CA TYR A 159 -20.07 -11.93 5.58
C TYR A 159 -19.28 -10.62 5.72
N LEU A 160 -17.97 -10.66 5.43
CA LEU A 160 -17.13 -9.46 5.45
C LEU A 160 -17.43 -8.49 4.29
N LYS A 161 -17.94 -9.01 3.17
CA LYS A 161 -18.43 -8.17 2.06
C LYS A 161 -19.61 -7.30 2.48
N GLU A 162 -20.54 -7.83 3.25
CA GLU A 162 -21.66 -7.08 3.82
C GLU A 162 -21.15 -5.97 4.75
N ALA A 163 -20.18 -6.26 5.60
CA ALA A 163 -19.53 -5.27 6.45
C ALA A 163 -18.89 -4.10 5.67
N CYS A 164 -18.30 -4.36 4.51
CA CYS A 164 -17.79 -3.31 3.63
C CYS A 164 -18.93 -2.48 3.02
N PHE A 165 -20.02 -3.12 2.61
CA PHE A 165 -21.18 -2.43 2.05
C PHE A 165 -21.77 -1.46 3.07
N ASP A 166 -21.96 -1.89 4.33
CA ASP A 166 -22.51 -1.06 5.41
C ASP A 166 -21.55 0.07 5.82
N ALA A 167 -20.22 -0.16 5.72
CA ALA A 167 -19.22 0.89 5.89
C ALA A 167 -19.12 1.83 4.68
N GLY A 168 -19.86 1.54 3.59
CA GLY A 168 -19.87 2.31 2.36
C GLY A 168 -18.53 2.30 1.60
N VAL A 169 -17.75 1.19 1.65
CA VAL A 169 -16.47 1.03 0.98
C VAL A 169 -16.52 -0.16 0.03
N ASP A 170 -15.89 -0.05 -1.13
CA ASP A 170 -15.78 -1.18 -2.05
C ASP A 170 -15.00 -2.33 -1.43
N CYS A 171 -15.59 -3.52 -1.43
CA CYS A 171 -14.86 -4.76 -1.17
C CYS A 171 -14.19 -5.22 -2.47
N LEU A 172 -12.88 -5.07 -2.55
CA LEU A 172 -12.09 -5.36 -3.76
C LEU A 172 -11.70 -6.85 -3.88
N GLY A 173 -11.84 -7.62 -2.82
CA GLY A 173 -11.49 -9.02 -2.83
C GLY A 173 -10.75 -9.47 -1.58
N TYR A 174 -10.05 -10.58 -1.70
CA TYR A 174 -9.32 -11.16 -0.58
C TYR A 174 -8.10 -11.97 -1.00
N LEU A 175 -7.19 -12.22 -0.05
CA LEU A 175 -6.17 -13.24 -0.11
C LEU A 175 -6.56 -14.40 0.82
N PRO A 176 -6.50 -15.64 0.36
CA PRO A 176 -6.69 -16.81 1.21
C PRO A 176 -5.56 -16.92 2.25
N TYR A 177 -5.87 -17.57 3.36
CA TYR A 177 -4.83 -17.96 4.30
C TYR A 177 -3.93 -19.03 3.67
N ASN A 178 -2.64 -18.75 3.63
CA ASN A 178 -1.64 -19.71 3.20
C ASN A 178 -0.42 -19.66 4.15
N ALA A 179 -0.18 -20.78 4.84
CA ALA A 179 0.91 -20.91 5.80
C ALA A 179 2.31 -20.96 5.14
N GLU A 180 2.37 -21.20 3.83
CA GLU A 180 3.61 -21.29 3.07
C GLU A 180 4.16 -19.92 2.69
N PHE A 181 3.34 -18.86 2.74
CA PHE A 181 3.78 -17.50 2.43
C PHE A 181 4.61 -16.94 3.57
N LYS A 182 5.92 -17.08 3.45
CA LYS A 182 6.90 -16.59 4.42
C LYS A 182 7.80 -15.56 3.78
N LEU A 183 7.76 -14.34 4.30
CA LEU A 183 8.73 -13.32 3.94
C LEU A 183 10.07 -13.57 4.65
N PRO A 184 11.20 -13.21 4.02
CA PRO A 184 12.48 -13.17 4.70
C PRO A 184 12.41 -12.20 5.89
N SER A 185 13.25 -12.40 6.90
CA SER A 185 13.29 -11.49 8.04
C SER A 185 13.71 -10.10 7.58
N LYS A 186 13.22 -9.05 8.24
CA LYS A 186 13.47 -7.64 7.88
C LYS A 186 14.96 -7.25 7.83
N HIS A 187 15.83 -8.06 8.41
CA HIS A 187 17.28 -7.82 8.46
C HIS A 187 18.07 -8.79 7.57
N SER A 188 17.40 -9.59 6.75
CA SER A 188 18.05 -10.53 5.84
C SER A 188 18.30 -9.90 4.49
N SER A 189 19.52 -10.01 3.98
CA SER A 189 19.80 -9.71 2.58
C SER A 189 19.17 -10.76 1.67
N ILE A 190 18.65 -10.36 0.52
CA ILE A 190 18.10 -11.28 -0.47
C ILE A 190 19.26 -11.92 -1.23
N THR A 191 19.55 -13.19 -0.92
CA THR A 191 20.54 -14.01 -1.60
C THR A 191 19.96 -14.60 -2.90
N LEU A 192 20.80 -15.17 -3.77
CA LEU A 192 20.34 -15.86 -4.99
C LEU A 192 19.37 -17.01 -4.69
N THR A 193 19.61 -17.77 -3.61
CA THR A 193 18.71 -18.85 -3.19
C THR A 193 17.38 -18.29 -2.71
N THR A 194 17.40 -17.24 -1.90
CA THR A 194 16.21 -16.52 -1.45
C THR A 194 15.43 -15.96 -2.64
N LYS A 195 16.11 -15.40 -3.66
CA LYS A 195 15.48 -14.88 -4.86
C LYS A 195 14.65 -15.95 -5.57
N ARG A 196 15.19 -17.14 -5.82
CA ARG A 196 14.45 -18.23 -6.50
C ARG A 196 13.22 -18.69 -5.71
N THR A 197 13.35 -18.80 -4.39
CA THR A 197 12.22 -19.12 -3.51
C THR A 197 11.15 -18.04 -3.55
N MET A 198 11.57 -16.76 -3.54
CA MET A 198 10.66 -15.64 -3.64
C MET A 198 9.96 -15.57 -4.99
N ASP A 199 10.64 -15.82 -6.10
CA ASP A 199 10.02 -15.84 -7.44
C ASP A 199 8.86 -16.86 -7.49
N THR A 200 9.03 -18.04 -6.92
CA THR A 200 7.97 -19.05 -6.84
C THR A 200 6.81 -18.56 -5.97
N GLN A 201 7.09 -18.03 -4.79
CA GLN A 201 6.05 -17.50 -3.89
C GLN A 201 5.32 -16.31 -4.50
N ILE A 202 6.03 -15.36 -5.12
CA ILE A 202 5.44 -14.19 -5.80
C ILE A 202 4.46 -14.64 -6.88
N ASN A 203 4.81 -15.65 -7.68
CA ASN A 203 3.90 -16.19 -8.69
C ASN A 203 2.62 -16.76 -8.07
N LEU A 204 2.74 -17.59 -7.02
CA LEU A 204 1.58 -18.15 -6.31
C LEU A 204 0.67 -17.05 -5.74
N ILE A 205 1.25 -16.04 -5.11
CA ILE A 205 0.48 -14.90 -4.56
C ILE A 205 -0.21 -14.13 -5.69
N ALA A 206 0.47 -13.92 -6.81
CA ALA A 206 -0.10 -13.23 -7.96
C ALA A 206 -1.29 -13.99 -8.55
N ASP A 207 -1.19 -15.32 -8.65
CA ASP A 207 -2.29 -16.17 -9.12
C ASP A 207 -3.48 -16.16 -8.16
N ASP A 208 -3.25 -16.13 -6.85
CA ASP A 208 -4.30 -15.96 -5.84
C ASP A 208 -4.97 -14.57 -5.95
N ILE A 209 -4.21 -13.52 -6.22
CA ILE A 209 -4.74 -12.17 -6.44
C ILE A 209 -5.57 -12.11 -7.72
N GLU A 210 -5.09 -12.67 -8.82
CA GLU A 210 -5.85 -12.72 -10.08
C GLU A 210 -7.19 -13.42 -9.90
N LYS A 211 -7.23 -14.45 -9.09
CA LYS A 211 -8.43 -15.27 -8.85
C LYS A 211 -9.43 -14.60 -7.91
N ASN A 212 -8.96 -13.89 -6.87
CA ASN A 212 -9.78 -13.50 -5.73
C ASN A 212 -9.91 -11.98 -5.55
N VAL A 213 -9.17 -11.16 -6.30
CA VAL A 213 -9.22 -9.70 -6.23
C VAL A 213 -9.73 -9.12 -7.54
N ASN A 214 -10.70 -8.22 -7.47
CA ASN A 214 -11.18 -7.50 -8.65
C ASN A 214 -10.18 -6.39 -9.03
N ILE A 215 -9.09 -6.80 -9.68
CA ILE A 215 -8.00 -5.90 -10.09
C ILE A 215 -8.54 -4.78 -11.00
N ASN A 216 -9.45 -5.08 -11.92
CA ASN A 216 -9.97 -4.06 -12.83
C ASN A 216 -10.70 -2.95 -12.07
N ARG A 217 -11.55 -3.32 -11.10
CA ARG A 217 -12.24 -2.34 -10.24
C ARG A 217 -11.26 -1.56 -9.37
N LEU A 218 -10.24 -2.23 -8.82
CA LEU A 218 -9.16 -1.58 -8.07
C LEU A 218 -8.49 -0.50 -8.92
N LEU A 219 -8.06 -0.85 -10.14
CA LEU A 219 -7.39 0.10 -11.05
C LEU A 219 -8.30 1.27 -11.44
N MET A 220 -9.60 1.00 -11.70
CA MET A 220 -10.59 2.05 -11.98
C MET A 220 -10.71 3.03 -10.82
N ASN A 221 -10.86 2.53 -9.59
CA ASN A 221 -11.01 3.36 -8.39
C ASN A 221 -9.75 4.20 -8.10
N CYS A 222 -8.60 3.74 -8.59
CA CYS A 222 -7.30 4.35 -8.36
C CYS A 222 -6.78 5.19 -9.53
N ASN A 223 -7.56 5.37 -10.61
CA ASN A 223 -7.11 6.13 -11.77
C ASN A 223 -7.08 7.65 -11.47
N ARG A 224 -5.94 8.29 -11.63
CA ARG A 224 -5.68 9.70 -11.28
C ARG A 224 -4.85 10.41 -12.34
N ASN A 225 -4.91 11.73 -12.34
CA ASN A 225 -4.02 12.56 -13.16
C ASN A 225 -2.57 12.35 -12.71
N PHE A 226 -1.69 12.27 -13.68
CA PHE A 226 -0.24 12.21 -13.47
C PHE A 226 0.44 13.27 -14.36
N PRO A 227 1.46 13.99 -13.91
CA PRO A 227 2.08 13.95 -12.60
C PRO A 227 1.15 14.42 -11.49
N CYS A 228 1.46 14.05 -10.23
CA CYS A 228 0.75 14.56 -9.06
C CYS A 228 0.91 16.08 -9.02
N GLN A 229 -0.22 16.80 -8.95
CA GLN A 229 -0.18 18.24 -8.79
C GLN A 229 0.23 18.58 -7.36
N TYR A 230 1.20 19.47 -7.25
CA TYR A 230 1.70 19.94 -5.96
C TYR A 230 0.64 20.82 -5.28
N THR A 231 0.02 20.31 -4.26
CA THR A 231 -0.51 21.15 -3.20
C THR A 231 0.58 21.27 -2.15
N LEU A 232 1.37 22.33 -2.22
CA LEU A 232 2.26 22.63 -1.10
C LEU A 232 1.37 22.75 0.16
N PRO A 233 1.74 22.12 1.29
CA PRO A 233 1.08 22.40 2.54
C PRO A 233 1.19 23.92 2.76
N TYR A 234 0.08 24.54 3.12
CA TYR A 234 0.03 25.99 3.40
C TYR A 234 1.09 26.28 4.46
N SER A 235 1.89 27.32 4.26
CA SER A 235 3.06 27.70 5.07
C SER A 235 2.79 28.02 6.55
N SER A 236 1.57 27.83 7.04
CA SER A 236 1.20 28.02 8.45
C SER A 236 1.65 26.87 9.38
N ASP A 237 2.09 25.73 8.83
CA ASP A 237 2.51 24.57 9.64
C ASP A 237 4.04 24.38 9.69
N ILE A 238 4.78 25.31 9.11
CA ILE A 238 6.24 25.40 9.29
C ILE A 238 6.49 26.30 10.51
N GLU A 239 6.30 25.74 11.70
CA GLU A 239 7.01 26.29 12.86
C GLU A 239 8.50 26.07 12.59
N THR A 240 9.15 27.16 12.24
CA THR A 240 10.61 27.25 12.23
C THR A 240 11.09 27.03 13.65
N GLU A 241 11.46 25.79 13.99
CA GLU A 241 12.36 25.55 15.11
C GLU A 241 13.72 26.18 14.74
N THR A 242 13.83 27.47 15.01
CA THR A 242 15.10 28.17 15.03
C THR A 242 15.81 27.86 16.35
N ALA A 243 17.06 27.47 16.19
CA ALA A 243 18.13 27.51 17.15
C ALA A 243 18.28 26.32 18.10
N ILE A 244 19.28 25.51 17.77
CA ILE A 244 20.07 24.76 18.74
C ILE A 244 20.81 25.77 19.62
N PRO A 245 20.59 25.80 20.93
CA PRO A 245 21.45 26.58 21.82
C PRO A 245 22.82 25.91 21.89
N THR A 246 23.84 26.68 21.66
CA THR A 246 25.27 26.36 21.87
C THR A 246 25.56 26.00 23.32
#